data_6c0d21f2f832326696403432d2f4aa6c
#
_entry.id   6c0d21f2f832326696403432d2f4aa6c
#
_cell.length_a   1.000
_cell.length_b   1.000
_cell.length_c   1.000
_cell.angle_alpha   90.00
_cell.angle_beta   90.00
_cell.angle_gamma   90.00
#
_symmetry.space_group_name_H-M   'P 1'
#
loop_
_entity.id
_entity.type
_entity.pdbx_description
1 polymer ?
#
loop_
_entity_poly.entity_id
_entity_poly.type
_entity_poly.pdbx_seq_one_letter_code
_entity_poly.pdbx_strand_id
1 'polypeptide(L)'
;MARNKFDVDERLETPFDFKHFKRAMVYVKRYKWKMILALSLSAISAIVALIGPLLTKEAVDVAIPDGNIPYIVFLSIGFLLSIIVSVVLGNIRQRIMTKAGQLMIYDIRKDLFAHLQELPFQYYDDRPQGKILVRVVNYVNNVSDMLTNGIINFILEIFNLIFITIFMFSVDARLALVIF
;
A
#
# COMPACT_ATOMS: atom_id res chain seq x y z
N MET A 1 -5.77 28.83 -40.10
CA MET A 1 -5.33 27.59 -39.45
C MET A 1 -6.56 26.86 -38.97
N ALA A 2 -6.87 25.68 -39.52
CA ALA A 2 -8.01 24.90 -39.06
C ALA A 2 -7.73 24.43 -37.63
N ARG A 3 -8.57 24.82 -36.71
CA ARG A 3 -8.54 24.39 -35.30
C ARG A 3 -8.68 22.86 -35.28
N ASN A 4 -7.68 22.17 -34.73
CA ASN A 4 -7.66 20.72 -34.68
C ASN A 4 -8.91 20.26 -33.92
N LYS A 5 -9.81 19.55 -34.61
CA LYS A 5 -11.11 19.11 -34.05
C LYS A 5 -10.95 18.17 -32.84
N PHE A 6 -9.74 17.68 -32.62
CA PHE A 6 -9.38 16.74 -31.57
C PHE A 6 -8.77 17.37 -30.30
N ASP A 7 -8.56 18.71 -30.29
CA ASP A 7 -8.00 19.43 -29.12
C ASP A 7 -9.03 19.75 -28.03
N VAL A 8 -10.30 19.41 -28.23
CA VAL A 8 -11.40 19.76 -27.30
C VAL A 8 -11.29 19.04 -25.94
N ASP A 9 -10.49 17.98 -25.86
CA ASP A 9 -10.40 17.12 -24.69
C ASP A 9 -9.20 17.43 -23.74
N GLU A 10 -8.36 18.40 -24.03
CA GLU A 10 -7.11 18.64 -23.28
C GLU A 10 -7.24 19.53 -22.03
N ARG A 11 -8.42 20.09 -21.77
CA ARG A 11 -8.67 20.84 -20.54
C ARG A 11 -9.18 19.91 -19.44
N LEU A 12 -8.32 19.01 -18.95
CA LEU A 12 -8.52 18.28 -17.69
C LEU A 12 -8.03 19.10 -16.49
N GLU A 13 -8.29 20.40 -16.47
CA GLU A 13 -8.21 21.24 -15.28
C GLU A 13 -9.54 21.25 -14.52
N THR A 14 -10.09 20.06 -14.30
CA THR A 14 -11.15 19.94 -13.30
C THR A 14 -10.48 19.80 -11.93
N PRO A 15 -10.82 20.68 -10.96
CA PRO A 15 -10.31 20.57 -9.61
C PRO A 15 -10.66 19.19 -9.06
N PHE A 16 -9.81 18.68 -8.17
CA PHE A 16 -10.01 17.38 -7.55
C PHE A 16 -11.44 17.28 -6.97
N ASP A 17 -12.25 16.38 -7.56
CA ASP A 17 -13.63 16.17 -7.12
C ASP A 17 -13.71 14.91 -6.27
N PHE A 18 -14.06 15.07 -5.01
CA PHE A 18 -14.31 14.00 -4.04
C PHE A 18 -15.32 12.96 -4.54
N LYS A 19 -16.21 13.34 -5.46
CA LYS A 19 -17.21 12.43 -6.03
C LYS A 19 -16.55 11.33 -6.88
N HIS A 20 -15.51 11.66 -7.65
CA HIS A 20 -14.75 10.68 -8.42
C HIS A 20 -13.94 9.75 -7.51
N PHE A 21 -13.35 10.31 -6.46
CA PHE A 21 -12.67 9.52 -5.44
C PHE A 21 -13.61 8.51 -4.75
N LYS A 22 -14.81 8.95 -4.38
CA LYS A 22 -15.82 8.08 -3.76
C LYS A 22 -16.25 6.92 -4.69
N ARG A 23 -16.33 7.15 -6.01
CA ARG A 23 -16.59 6.10 -7.00
C ARG A 23 -15.45 5.09 -7.07
N ALA A 24 -14.21 5.54 -7.06
CA ALA A 24 -13.04 4.67 -7.05
C ALA A 24 -12.99 3.80 -5.76
N MET A 25 -13.40 4.37 -4.61
CA MET A 25 -13.47 3.63 -3.33
C MET A 25 -14.49 2.49 -3.32
N VAL A 26 -15.44 2.43 -4.25
CA VAL A 26 -16.35 1.29 -4.38
C VAL A 26 -15.59 0.02 -4.76
N TYR A 27 -14.61 0.12 -5.65
CA TYR A 27 -13.76 -1.01 -6.03
C TYR A 27 -12.87 -1.47 -4.88
N VAL A 28 -12.32 -0.53 -4.10
CA VAL A 28 -11.56 -0.80 -2.87
C VAL A 28 -12.42 -1.59 -1.87
N LYS A 29 -13.66 -1.17 -1.66
CA LYS A 29 -14.59 -1.80 -0.72
C LYS A 29 -14.93 -3.25 -1.06
N ARG A 30 -14.91 -3.61 -2.36
CA ARG A 30 -15.12 -5.00 -2.83
C ARG A 30 -14.04 -5.95 -2.32
N TYR A 31 -12.79 -5.45 -2.14
CA TYR A 31 -11.64 -6.23 -1.69
C TYR A 31 -11.24 -5.97 -0.23
N LYS A 32 -12.16 -5.42 0.58
CA LYS A 32 -11.91 -5.06 1.99
C LYS A 32 -11.28 -6.18 2.83
N TRP A 33 -11.68 -7.44 2.61
CA TRP A 33 -11.13 -8.57 3.36
C TRP A 33 -9.65 -8.80 3.08
N LYS A 34 -9.21 -8.62 1.84
CA LYS A 34 -7.79 -8.69 1.49
C LYS A 34 -6.99 -7.55 2.14
N MET A 35 -7.60 -6.37 2.23
CA MET A 35 -6.99 -5.23 2.91
C MET A 35 -6.91 -5.42 4.41
N ILE A 36 -7.97 -5.92 5.04
CA ILE A 36 -7.97 -6.25 6.47
C ILE A 36 -6.89 -7.31 6.75
N LEU A 37 -6.78 -8.33 5.91
CA LEU A 37 -5.73 -9.35 6.04
C LEU A 37 -4.33 -8.73 5.89
N ALA A 38 -4.12 -7.82 4.93
CA ALA A 38 -2.84 -7.12 4.76
C ALA A 38 -2.51 -6.23 5.98
N LEU A 39 -3.51 -5.53 6.54
CA LEU A 39 -3.38 -4.75 7.78
C LEU A 39 -3.00 -5.65 8.97
N SER A 40 -3.66 -6.79 9.13
CA SER A 40 -3.35 -7.74 10.21
C SER A 40 -1.92 -8.28 10.09
N LEU A 41 -1.49 -8.63 8.87
CA LEU A 41 -0.11 -9.08 8.61
C LEU A 41 0.90 -7.96 8.89
N SER A 42 0.57 -6.69 8.57
CA SER A 42 1.42 -5.55 8.91
C SER A 42 1.55 -5.37 10.42
N ALA A 43 0.45 -5.48 11.17
CA ALA A 43 0.47 -5.38 12.62
C ALA A 43 1.33 -6.49 13.25
N ILE A 44 1.17 -7.73 12.80
CA ILE A 44 2.00 -8.85 13.27
C ILE A 44 3.47 -8.62 12.90
N SER A 45 3.76 -8.18 11.67
CA SER A 45 5.11 -7.88 11.23
C SER A 45 5.76 -6.76 12.06
N ALA A 46 5.00 -5.72 12.42
CA ALA A 46 5.47 -4.65 13.28
C ALA A 46 5.83 -5.16 14.69
N ILE A 47 5.00 -6.02 15.27
CA ILE A 47 5.28 -6.65 16.58
C ILE A 47 6.57 -7.49 16.51
N VAL A 48 6.71 -8.31 15.48
CA VAL A 48 7.91 -9.14 15.27
C VAL A 48 9.17 -8.28 15.07
N ALA A 49 9.05 -7.17 14.35
CA ALA A 49 10.17 -6.25 14.14
C ALA A 49 10.69 -5.62 15.45
N LEU A 50 9.83 -5.45 16.47
CA LEU A 50 10.23 -4.94 17.78
C LEU A 50 11.01 -5.96 18.64
N ILE A 51 10.93 -7.25 18.31
CA ILE A 51 11.72 -8.29 18.99
C ILE A 51 13.21 -8.06 18.76
N GLY A 52 13.62 -7.60 17.57
CA GLY A 52 15.03 -7.35 17.23
C GLY A 52 15.72 -6.38 18.20
N PRO A 53 15.25 -5.15 18.37
CA PRO A 53 15.80 -4.20 19.36
C PRO A 53 15.79 -4.72 20.80
N LEU A 54 14.75 -5.47 21.22
CA LEU A 54 14.69 -6.06 22.53
C LEU A 54 15.78 -7.12 22.75
N LEU A 55 15.98 -8.01 21.79
CA LEU A 55 17.05 -9.01 21.86
C LEU A 55 18.44 -8.37 21.82
N THR A 56 18.61 -7.28 21.04
CA THR A 56 19.86 -6.54 20.99
C THR A 56 20.14 -5.87 22.33
N LYS A 57 19.14 -5.26 22.97
CA LYS A 57 19.26 -4.67 24.31
C LYS A 57 19.70 -5.73 25.32
N GLU A 58 19.02 -6.87 25.37
CA GLU A 58 19.35 -7.96 26.28
C GLU A 58 20.77 -8.50 26.04
N ALA A 59 21.21 -8.59 24.79
CA ALA A 59 22.58 -8.98 24.47
C ALA A 59 23.61 -8.00 25.01
N VAL A 60 23.37 -6.68 24.87
CA VAL A 60 24.32 -5.63 25.28
C VAL A 60 24.33 -5.43 26.80
N ASP A 61 23.16 -5.45 27.42
CA ASP A 61 23.00 -5.12 28.85
C ASP A 61 23.36 -6.29 29.77
N VAL A 62 23.14 -7.54 29.31
CA VAL A 62 23.27 -8.75 30.14
C VAL A 62 24.27 -9.75 29.57
N ALA A 63 24.05 -10.23 28.36
CA ALA A 63 24.80 -11.39 27.86
C ALA A 63 26.30 -11.10 27.61
N ILE A 64 26.65 -9.88 27.14
CA ILE A 64 28.04 -9.47 26.88
C ILE A 64 28.79 -9.20 28.20
N PRO A 65 28.28 -8.43 29.18
CA PRO A 65 28.93 -8.22 30.44
C PRO A 65 29.19 -9.50 31.23
N ASP A 66 28.24 -10.46 31.18
CA ASP A 66 28.36 -11.76 31.86
C ASP A 66 29.30 -12.74 31.12
N GLY A 67 29.76 -12.41 29.91
CA GLY A 67 30.62 -13.27 29.10
C GLY A 67 29.98 -14.62 28.71
N ASN A 68 28.62 -14.68 28.73
CA ASN A 68 27.89 -15.91 28.49
C ASN A 68 27.71 -16.17 26.99
N ILE A 69 28.70 -16.79 26.38
CA ILE A 69 28.71 -17.09 24.93
C ILE A 69 27.48 -17.88 24.47
N PRO A 70 27.05 -18.99 25.15
CA PRO A 70 25.85 -19.70 24.75
C PRO A 70 24.59 -18.83 24.70
N TYR A 71 24.44 -17.89 25.65
CA TYR A 71 23.32 -16.98 25.70
C TYR A 71 23.36 -15.95 24.54
N ILE A 72 24.55 -15.43 24.21
CA ILE A 72 24.73 -14.56 23.06
C ILE A 72 24.33 -15.25 21.76
N VAL A 73 24.72 -16.50 21.58
CA VAL A 73 24.34 -17.32 20.40
C VAL A 73 22.84 -17.51 20.33
N PHE A 74 22.20 -17.83 21.46
CA PHE A 74 20.73 -17.98 21.51
C PHE A 74 20.00 -16.69 21.11
N LEU A 75 20.43 -15.53 21.64
CA LEU A 75 19.84 -14.22 21.28
C LEU A 75 20.08 -13.90 19.80
N SER A 76 21.24 -14.22 19.26
CA SER A 76 21.58 -14.02 17.84
C SER A 76 20.72 -14.87 16.91
N ILE A 77 20.44 -16.11 17.26
CA ILE A 77 19.53 -16.98 16.51
C ILE A 77 18.11 -16.41 16.57
N GLY A 78 17.64 -15.98 17.74
CA GLY A 78 16.34 -15.32 17.91
C GLY A 78 16.21 -14.08 17.04
N PHE A 79 17.26 -13.26 16.97
CA PHE A 79 17.32 -12.06 16.12
C PHE A 79 17.20 -12.42 14.64
N LEU A 80 17.97 -13.41 14.16
CA LEU A 80 17.89 -13.87 12.78
C LEU A 80 16.50 -14.43 12.44
N LEU A 81 15.91 -15.20 13.34
CA LEU A 81 14.55 -15.72 13.16
C LEU A 81 13.53 -14.60 13.07
N SER A 82 13.64 -13.54 13.89
CA SER A 82 12.73 -12.40 13.84
C SER A 82 12.78 -11.67 12.49
N ILE A 83 13.97 -11.51 11.91
CA ILE A 83 14.17 -10.95 10.57
C ILE A 83 13.51 -11.84 9.51
N ILE A 84 13.77 -13.13 9.53
CA ILE A 84 13.21 -14.06 8.55
C ILE A 84 11.68 -14.03 8.59
N VAL A 85 11.10 -14.08 9.78
CA VAL A 85 9.63 -14.04 9.96
C VAL A 85 9.07 -12.71 9.43
N SER A 86 9.71 -11.57 9.75
CA SER A 86 9.28 -10.25 9.26
C SER A 86 9.32 -10.17 7.73
N VAL A 87 10.37 -10.69 7.10
CA VAL A 87 10.50 -10.72 5.63
C VAL A 87 9.44 -11.60 5.00
N VAL A 88 9.16 -12.77 5.57
CA VAL A 88 8.13 -13.69 5.08
C VAL A 88 6.75 -13.05 5.18
N LEU A 89 6.40 -12.45 6.32
CA LEU A 89 5.13 -11.75 6.51
C LEU A 89 4.98 -10.58 5.54
N GLY A 90 6.04 -9.78 5.36
CA GLY A 90 6.08 -8.68 4.40
C GLY A 90 5.84 -9.14 2.95
N ASN A 91 6.47 -10.24 2.54
CA ASN A 91 6.29 -10.82 1.21
C ASN A 91 4.85 -11.34 1.00
N ILE A 92 4.27 -12.01 2.00
CA ILE A 92 2.88 -12.49 1.94
C ILE A 92 1.94 -11.29 1.81
N ARG A 93 2.11 -10.27 2.64
CA ARG A 93 1.35 -9.00 2.56
C ARG A 93 1.42 -8.41 1.17
N GLN A 94 2.64 -8.26 0.62
CA GLN A 94 2.86 -7.67 -0.70
C GLN A 94 2.16 -8.45 -1.81
N ARG A 95 2.22 -9.78 -1.78
CA ARG A 95 1.49 -10.63 -2.74
C ARG A 95 -0.02 -10.45 -2.67
N ILE A 96 -0.58 -10.34 -1.46
CA ILE A 96 -2.03 -10.11 -1.26
C ILE A 96 -2.41 -8.74 -1.85
N MET A 97 -1.61 -7.70 -1.59
CA MET A 97 -1.85 -6.35 -2.09
C MET A 97 -1.75 -6.27 -3.61
N THR A 98 -0.71 -6.85 -4.21
CA THR A 98 -0.55 -6.92 -5.67
C THR A 98 -1.75 -7.64 -6.32
N LYS A 99 -2.16 -8.78 -5.75
CA LYS A 99 -3.34 -9.51 -6.25
C LYS A 99 -4.64 -8.71 -6.11
N ALA A 100 -4.81 -7.97 -5.01
CA ALA A 100 -5.96 -7.09 -4.84
C ALA A 100 -5.97 -5.98 -5.89
N GLY A 101 -4.82 -5.34 -6.15
CA GLY A 101 -4.67 -4.32 -7.19
C GLY A 101 -5.00 -4.82 -8.59
N GLN A 102 -4.47 -5.97 -8.98
CA GLN A 102 -4.76 -6.58 -10.29
C GLN A 102 -6.25 -6.91 -10.47
N LEU A 103 -6.92 -7.37 -9.41
CA LEU A 103 -8.36 -7.62 -9.46
C LEU A 103 -9.18 -6.33 -9.55
N MET A 104 -8.74 -5.24 -8.90
CA MET A 104 -9.38 -3.93 -9.05
C MET A 104 -9.21 -3.40 -10.48
N ILE A 105 -8.02 -3.51 -11.07
CA ILE A 105 -7.78 -3.16 -12.48
C ILE A 105 -8.73 -3.93 -13.39
N TYR A 106 -8.84 -5.23 -13.18
CA TYR A 106 -9.73 -6.08 -13.96
C TYR A 106 -11.20 -5.62 -13.86
N ASP A 107 -11.70 -5.38 -12.66
CA ASP A 107 -13.08 -4.92 -12.44
C ASP A 107 -13.33 -3.55 -13.07
N ILE A 108 -12.41 -2.58 -12.88
CA ILE A 108 -12.54 -1.25 -13.49
C ILE A 108 -12.54 -1.34 -15.02
N ARG A 109 -11.64 -2.15 -15.61
CA ARG A 109 -11.60 -2.34 -17.06
C ARG A 109 -12.86 -3.00 -17.58
N LYS A 110 -13.37 -4.00 -16.88
CA LYS A 110 -14.61 -4.70 -17.24
C LYS A 110 -15.79 -3.72 -17.28
N ASP A 111 -15.97 -2.95 -16.22
CA ASP A 111 -17.07 -1.99 -16.11
C ASP A 111 -16.93 -0.85 -17.15
N LEU A 112 -15.68 -0.38 -17.37
CA LEU A 112 -15.41 0.63 -18.39
C LEU A 112 -15.65 0.12 -19.81
N PHE A 113 -15.27 -1.12 -20.10
CA PHE A 113 -15.48 -1.72 -21.41
C PHE A 113 -16.97 -1.96 -21.68
N ALA A 114 -17.73 -2.42 -20.68
CA ALA A 114 -19.18 -2.53 -20.78
C ALA A 114 -19.83 -1.17 -21.08
N HIS A 115 -19.43 -0.13 -20.37
CA HIS A 115 -19.94 1.22 -20.60
C HIS A 115 -19.57 1.76 -22.00
N LEU A 116 -18.36 1.49 -22.49
CA LEU A 116 -17.97 1.88 -23.85
C LEU A 116 -18.87 1.23 -24.91
N GLN A 117 -19.27 -0.03 -24.73
CA GLN A 117 -20.16 -0.72 -25.68
C GLN A 117 -21.59 -0.14 -25.74
N GLU A 118 -22.01 0.56 -24.69
CA GLU A 118 -23.32 1.22 -24.62
C GLU A 118 -23.32 2.63 -25.25
N LEU A 119 -22.13 3.17 -25.58
CA LEU A 119 -22.03 4.53 -26.14
C LEU A 119 -22.45 4.56 -27.62
N PRO A 120 -23.12 5.63 -28.07
CA PRO A 120 -23.55 5.79 -29.46
C PRO A 120 -22.34 5.91 -30.42
N PHE A 121 -22.50 5.48 -31.67
CA PHE A 121 -21.44 5.55 -32.70
C PHE A 121 -20.86 6.94 -32.89
N GLN A 122 -21.65 7.98 -32.73
CA GLN A 122 -21.22 9.38 -32.81
C GLN A 122 -20.07 9.70 -31.83
N TYR A 123 -20.01 9.02 -30.67
CA TYR A 123 -18.92 9.18 -29.71
C TYR A 123 -17.57 8.71 -30.30
N TYR A 124 -17.58 7.69 -31.14
CA TYR A 124 -16.41 7.10 -31.75
C TYR A 124 -15.95 7.86 -33.01
N ASP A 125 -16.89 8.44 -33.76
CA ASP A 125 -16.62 9.24 -34.94
C ASP A 125 -15.92 10.56 -34.61
N ASP A 126 -16.22 11.13 -33.44
CA ASP A 126 -15.64 12.39 -32.96
C ASP A 126 -14.28 12.24 -32.25
N ARG A 127 -13.81 11.00 -31.99
CA ARG A 127 -12.60 10.74 -31.21
C ARG A 127 -11.67 9.72 -31.84
N PRO A 128 -10.33 9.99 -31.86
CA PRO A 128 -9.35 9.01 -32.32
C PRO A 128 -9.40 7.74 -31.47
N GLN A 129 -9.50 6.58 -32.10
CA GLN A 129 -9.56 5.27 -31.42
C GLN A 129 -8.36 5.04 -30.50
N GLY A 130 -7.16 5.49 -30.90
CA GLY A 130 -5.97 5.41 -30.05
C GLY A 130 -6.10 6.16 -28.72
N LYS A 131 -6.81 7.31 -28.70
CA LYS A 131 -7.03 8.10 -27.47
C LYS A 131 -7.96 7.36 -26.48
N ILE A 132 -8.97 6.66 -27.02
CA ILE A 132 -9.86 5.81 -26.21
C ILE A 132 -9.08 4.65 -25.61
N LEU A 133 -8.23 3.99 -26.39
CA LEU A 133 -7.40 2.88 -25.93
C LEU A 133 -6.43 3.29 -24.83
N VAL A 134 -5.76 4.43 -24.97
CA VAL A 134 -4.86 4.98 -23.95
C VAL A 134 -5.60 5.22 -22.62
N ARG A 135 -6.84 5.75 -22.68
CA ARG A 135 -7.66 5.96 -21.50
C ARG A 135 -8.02 4.65 -20.78
N VAL A 136 -8.42 3.63 -21.55
CA VAL A 136 -8.80 2.32 -21.00
C VAL A 136 -7.62 1.56 -20.43
N VAL A 137 -6.43 1.69 -21.02
CA VAL A 137 -5.25 0.93 -20.60
C VAL A 137 -4.43 1.70 -19.57
N ASN A 138 -3.97 2.91 -19.90
CA ASN A 138 -2.99 3.61 -19.06
C ASN A 138 -3.65 4.33 -17.87
N TYR A 139 -4.79 5.02 -18.08
CA TYR A 139 -5.42 5.76 -16.98
C TYR A 139 -6.02 4.83 -15.93
N VAL A 140 -6.53 3.66 -16.35
CA VAL A 140 -7.01 2.65 -15.39
C VAL A 140 -5.88 2.10 -14.54
N ASN A 141 -4.69 1.87 -15.13
CA ASN A 141 -3.52 1.48 -14.35
C ASN A 141 -3.14 2.56 -13.33
N ASN A 142 -3.06 3.82 -13.74
CA ASN A 142 -2.72 4.93 -12.85
C ASN A 142 -3.70 5.07 -11.68
N VAL A 143 -5.01 4.93 -11.94
CA VAL A 143 -6.04 4.94 -10.87
C VAL A 143 -5.85 3.77 -9.91
N SER A 144 -5.59 2.58 -10.42
CA SER A 144 -5.36 1.41 -9.57
C SER A 144 -4.08 1.54 -8.75
N ASP A 145 -2.99 2.03 -9.35
CA ASP A 145 -1.72 2.25 -8.64
C ASP A 145 -1.88 3.30 -7.55
N MET A 146 -2.63 4.36 -7.81
CA MET A 146 -2.99 5.35 -6.78
C MET A 146 -3.78 4.72 -5.64
N LEU A 147 -4.76 3.85 -5.94
CA LEU A 147 -5.59 3.21 -4.93
C LEU A 147 -4.81 2.16 -4.11
N THR A 148 -3.97 1.35 -4.76
CA THR A 148 -3.27 0.23 -4.10
C THR A 148 -1.95 0.64 -3.48
N ASN A 149 -1.09 1.31 -4.25
CA ASN A 149 0.24 1.71 -3.80
C ASN A 149 0.25 3.09 -3.12
N GLY A 150 -0.68 3.97 -3.48
CA GLY A 150 -0.81 5.27 -2.85
C GLY A 150 -1.58 5.18 -1.52
N ILE A 151 -2.90 5.09 -1.61
CA ILE A 151 -3.79 5.25 -0.45
C ILE A 151 -3.63 4.13 0.56
N ILE A 152 -3.57 2.88 0.10
CA ILE A 152 -3.54 1.73 1.01
C ILE A 152 -2.18 1.64 1.70
N ASN A 153 -1.07 1.83 0.97
CA ASN A 153 0.24 1.88 1.62
C ASN A 153 0.33 3.07 2.59
N PHE A 154 -0.23 4.23 2.24
CA PHE A 154 -0.28 5.37 3.15
C PHE A 154 -1.03 5.05 4.46
N ILE A 155 -2.16 4.34 4.38
CA ILE A 155 -2.90 3.89 5.58
C ILE A 155 -2.05 2.89 6.39
N LEU A 156 -1.37 1.96 5.72
CA LEU A 156 -0.48 0.99 6.38
C LEU A 156 0.69 1.67 7.07
N GLU A 157 1.30 2.68 6.45
CA GLU A 157 2.41 3.43 7.04
C GLU A 157 1.98 4.30 8.23
N ILE A 158 0.81 4.96 8.16
CA ILE A 158 0.23 5.66 9.34
C ILE A 158 0.01 4.68 10.48
N PHE A 159 -0.55 3.49 10.18
CA PHE A 159 -0.78 2.47 11.20
C PHE A 159 0.54 2.00 11.84
N ASN A 160 1.56 1.77 11.02
CA ASN A 160 2.89 1.41 11.48
C ASN A 160 3.52 2.50 12.35
N LEU A 161 3.40 3.77 11.94
CA LEU A 161 3.90 4.92 12.69
C LEU A 161 3.20 5.06 14.05
N ILE A 162 1.89 4.92 14.11
CA ILE A 162 1.13 4.91 15.37
C ILE A 162 1.63 3.78 16.29
N PHE A 163 1.82 2.59 15.73
CA PHE A 163 2.28 1.43 16.49
C PHE A 163 3.68 1.62 17.07
N ILE A 164 4.62 2.13 16.26
CA ILE A 164 5.98 2.46 16.71
C ILE A 164 5.94 3.55 17.81
N THR A 165 5.13 4.58 17.61
CA THR A 165 4.97 5.66 18.59
C THR A 165 4.49 5.14 19.93
N ILE A 166 3.43 4.32 19.94
CA ILE A 166 2.91 3.70 21.17
C ILE A 166 4.00 2.86 21.86
N PHE A 167 4.75 2.08 21.08
CA PHE A 167 5.84 1.26 21.61
C PHE A 167 6.94 2.12 22.22
N MET A 168 7.40 3.19 21.56
CA MET A 168 8.41 4.10 22.10
C MET A 168 7.99 4.71 23.44
N PHE A 169 6.74 5.18 23.55
CA PHE A 169 6.21 5.70 24.80
C PHE A 169 6.08 4.63 25.89
N SER A 170 5.89 3.37 25.55
CA SER A 170 5.85 2.27 26.51
C SER A 170 7.21 1.86 27.06
N VAL A 171 8.29 2.09 26.28
CA VAL A 171 9.68 1.79 26.70
C VAL A 171 10.26 2.90 27.55
N ASP A 172 10.26 4.14 27.04
CA ASP A 172 10.71 5.33 27.77
C ASP A 172 10.02 6.59 27.25
N ALA A 173 9.07 7.12 28.03
CA ALA A 173 8.32 8.30 27.67
C ALA A 173 9.16 9.58 27.56
N ARG A 174 10.28 9.67 28.32
CA ARG A 174 11.14 10.86 28.29
C ARG A 174 11.97 10.90 27.01
N LEU A 175 12.54 9.78 26.63
CA LEU A 175 13.30 9.67 25.36
C LEU A 175 12.35 9.82 24.17
N ALA A 176 11.15 9.28 24.23
CA ALA A 176 10.13 9.45 23.18
C ALA A 176 9.79 10.93 22.94
N LEU A 177 9.64 11.73 24.01
CA LEU A 177 9.35 13.18 23.91
C LEU A 177 10.51 14.01 23.33
N VAL A 178 11.74 13.53 23.41
CA VAL A 178 12.91 14.23 22.82
C VAL A 178 13.00 13.99 21.29
N ILE A 179 12.45 12.87 20.80
CA ILE A 179 12.52 12.48 19.40
C ILE A 179 11.35 13.09 18.59
N PHE A 180 10.20 13.36 19.21
CA PHE A 180 9.02 14.00 18.62
C PHE A 180 9.02 15.52 18.82
#